data_125a2ce934ea99bca9abff20dcafabf6
#
_entry.id   125a2ce934ea99bca9abff20dcafabf6
#
_cell.length_a   1.000
_cell.length_b   1.000
_cell.length_c   1.000
_cell.angle_alpha   90.00
_cell.angle_beta   90.00
_cell.angle_gamma   90.00
#
_symmetry.space_group_name_H-M   'P 1'
#
loop_
_entity.id
_entity.type
_entity.pdbx_description
1 polymer ?
#
loop_
_entity_poly.entity_id
_entity_poly.type
_entity_poly.pdbx_seq_one_letter_code
_entity_poly.pdbx_strand_id
1 'polypeptide(L)'
;AVRALDWLRPRQVLDVAGDWITRRPDVRPGGWAFQYANPHYPDLDDTAVVVMAMDRARRAGAGARYDVAIDRGVEWIKGMQSRNGGWAAFDVDNVLHYLNNIPFADHGALIDPPTEDVTARCVSMLAQLGETVDDSEALSRGVAYLRETQLADGSWYGRWGLNYIYGTWATLC
;
A
#
# COMPACT_ATOMS: atom_id res chain seq x y z
N ALA A 1 8.59 3.05 20.55
CA ALA A 1 7.61 2.66 19.52
C ALA A 1 6.22 3.22 19.83
N VAL A 2 5.59 2.95 21.00
CA VAL A 2 4.20 3.37 21.34
C VAL A 2 3.97 4.87 21.20
N ARG A 3 4.88 5.73 21.70
CA ARG A 3 4.76 7.21 21.55
C ARG A 3 4.68 7.66 20.09
N ALA A 4 5.40 7.01 19.19
CA ALA A 4 5.35 7.33 17.75
C ALA A 4 4.00 6.92 17.15
N LEU A 5 3.49 5.74 17.52
CA LEU A 5 2.18 5.28 17.06
C LEU A 5 1.02 6.13 17.62
N ASP A 6 1.12 6.59 18.86
CA ASP A 6 0.15 7.54 19.45
C ASP A 6 0.19 8.90 18.72
N TRP A 7 1.34 9.29 18.16
CA TRP A 7 1.46 10.47 17.31
C TRP A 7 0.89 10.23 15.91
N LEU A 8 1.07 9.03 15.33
CA LEU A 8 0.55 8.67 14.00
C LEU A 8 -0.97 8.46 14.00
N ARG A 9 -1.54 7.85 15.04
CA ARG A 9 -2.96 7.50 15.08
C ARG A 9 -3.92 8.64 14.73
N PRO A 10 -3.81 9.86 15.30
CA PRO A 10 -4.70 10.97 14.96
C PRO A 10 -4.42 11.61 13.59
N ARG A 11 -3.41 11.10 12.87
CA ARG A 11 -3.04 11.55 11.51
C ARG A 11 -3.55 10.63 10.43
N GLN A 12 -4.28 9.59 10.81
CA GLN A 12 -5.00 8.78 9.84
C GLN A 12 -6.03 9.66 9.12
N VAL A 13 -6.03 9.61 7.79
CA VAL A 13 -6.97 10.34 6.95
C VAL A 13 -8.30 9.57 6.95
N LEU A 14 -9.35 10.14 7.54
CA LEU A 14 -10.64 9.47 7.73
C LEU A 14 -11.81 10.17 7.03
N ASP A 15 -11.66 11.45 6.69
CA ASP A 15 -12.72 12.34 6.22
C ASP A 15 -12.35 13.17 4.97
N VAL A 16 -11.10 13.07 4.52
CA VAL A 16 -10.64 13.76 3.29
C VAL A 16 -10.54 12.76 2.16
N ALA A 17 -11.19 13.08 1.04
CA ALA A 17 -11.05 12.34 -0.19
C ALA A 17 -10.07 13.05 -1.14
N GLY A 18 -9.17 12.27 -1.74
CA GLY A 18 -8.32 12.71 -2.83
C GLY A 18 -8.90 12.34 -4.19
N ASP A 19 -8.12 12.52 -5.24
CA ASP A 19 -8.51 12.19 -6.62
C ASP A 19 -8.71 10.68 -6.86
N TRP A 20 -8.10 9.83 -6.05
CA TRP A 20 -8.29 8.37 -6.05
C TRP A 20 -9.78 7.96 -5.95
N ILE A 21 -10.63 8.81 -5.31
CA ILE A 21 -12.06 8.53 -5.16
C ILE A 21 -12.79 8.47 -6.52
N THR A 22 -12.23 9.11 -7.54
CA THR A 22 -12.79 9.04 -8.91
C THR A 22 -12.82 7.59 -9.43
N ARG A 23 -11.84 6.80 -9.03
CA ARG A 23 -11.72 5.38 -9.40
C ARG A 23 -12.36 4.43 -8.38
N ARG A 24 -12.47 4.88 -7.13
CA ARG A 24 -12.97 4.10 -5.99
C ARG A 24 -13.97 4.90 -5.15
N PRO A 25 -15.13 5.27 -5.72
CA PRO A 25 -16.10 6.14 -5.02
C PRO A 25 -16.71 5.50 -3.76
N ASP A 26 -16.71 4.17 -3.70
CA ASP A 26 -17.29 3.42 -2.57
C ASP A 26 -16.27 3.12 -1.45
N VAL A 27 -14.99 3.48 -1.65
CA VAL A 27 -13.93 3.24 -0.67
C VAL A 27 -13.85 4.43 0.28
N ARG A 28 -13.95 4.16 1.58
CA ARG A 28 -13.78 5.18 2.61
C ARG A 28 -12.31 5.47 2.87
N PRO A 29 -11.92 6.74 3.11
CA PRO A 29 -10.54 7.07 3.49
C PRO A 29 -10.11 6.28 4.74
N GLY A 30 -8.83 5.92 4.84
CA GLY A 30 -8.33 5.12 5.94
C GLY A 30 -6.81 5.03 6.01
N GLY A 31 -6.11 5.71 5.10
CA GLY A 31 -4.66 5.67 5.00
C GLY A 31 -3.93 6.77 5.76
N TRP A 32 -2.61 6.76 5.66
CA TRP A 32 -1.72 7.83 6.13
C TRP A 32 -1.03 8.47 4.93
N ALA A 33 -0.95 9.80 4.95
CA ALA A 33 -0.31 10.55 3.89
C ALA A 33 1.22 10.50 4.02
N PHE A 34 1.91 10.29 2.91
CA PHE A 34 3.38 10.40 2.83
C PHE A 34 3.86 11.80 3.27
N GLN A 35 3.21 12.83 2.77
CA GLN A 35 3.53 14.21 3.15
C GLN A 35 2.70 14.63 4.37
N TYR A 36 3.37 15.13 5.40
CA TYR A 36 2.78 15.50 6.69
C TYR A 36 1.52 16.37 6.62
N ALA A 37 1.42 17.28 5.67
CA ALA A 37 0.32 18.23 5.52
C ALA A 37 -0.44 18.07 4.19
N ASN A 38 -0.47 16.87 3.62
CA ASN A 38 -1.16 16.60 2.36
C ASN A 38 -2.14 15.41 2.48
N PRO A 39 -3.29 15.58 3.18
CA PRO A 39 -4.24 14.50 3.43
C PRO A 39 -4.99 14.02 2.19
N HIS A 40 -4.87 14.72 1.05
CA HIS A 40 -5.50 14.32 -0.20
C HIS A 40 -4.81 13.13 -0.88
N TYR A 41 -3.56 12.83 -0.48
CA TYR A 41 -2.75 11.76 -1.04
C TYR A 41 -2.27 10.79 0.05
N PRO A 42 -3.19 9.97 0.63
CA PRO A 42 -2.75 8.86 1.47
C PRO A 42 -1.92 7.90 0.65
N ASP A 43 -0.85 7.38 1.25
CA ASP A 43 0.11 6.46 0.62
C ASP A 43 -0.14 5.02 1.08
N LEU A 44 -0.15 4.08 0.13
CA LEU A 44 -0.42 2.67 0.46
C LEU A 44 0.76 1.99 1.13
N ASP A 45 2.00 2.32 0.74
CA ASP A 45 3.19 1.77 1.40
C ASP A 45 3.29 2.24 2.85
N ASP A 46 3.19 3.56 3.08
CA ASP A 46 3.20 4.13 4.43
C ASP A 46 2.05 3.59 5.29
N THR A 47 0.86 3.48 4.72
CA THR A 47 -0.31 2.91 5.42
C THR A 47 -0.05 1.48 5.85
N ALA A 48 0.47 0.64 4.97
CA ALA A 48 0.78 -0.75 5.29
C ALA A 48 1.83 -0.86 6.41
N VAL A 49 2.89 -0.04 6.36
CA VAL A 49 3.94 -0.01 7.39
C VAL A 49 3.39 0.45 8.74
N VAL A 50 2.54 1.49 8.77
CA VAL A 50 1.91 1.99 10.00
C VAL A 50 0.99 0.93 10.60
N VAL A 51 0.16 0.28 9.78
CA VAL A 51 -0.72 -0.81 10.22
C VAL A 51 0.09 -1.97 10.81
N MET A 52 1.16 -2.41 10.14
CA MET A 52 2.04 -3.46 10.65
C MET A 52 2.70 -3.06 11.99
N ALA A 53 3.14 -1.81 12.12
CA ALA A 53 3.73 -1.32 13.35
C ALA A 53 2.72 -1.26 14.51
N MET A 54 1.47 -0.85 14.24
CA MET A 54 0.38 -0.85 15.20
C MET A 54 0.02 -2.27 15.65
N ASP A 55 -0.05 -3.22 14.72
CA ASP A 55 -0.31 -4.63 15.03
C ASP A 55 0.80 -5.23 15.90
N ARG A 56 2.06 -4.98 15.57
CA ARG A 56 3.19 -5.41 16.41
C ARG A 56 3.13 -4.83 17.82
N ALA A 57 2.75 -3.56 17.96
CA ALA A 57 2.55 -2.95 19.27
C ALA A 57 1.37 -3.57 20.03
N ARG A 58 0.26 -3.86 19.35
CA ARG A 58 -0.89 -4.57 19.91
C ARG A 58 -0.48 -5.93 20.47
N ARG A 59 0.24 -6.74 19.71
CA ARG A 59 0.77 -8.05 20.12
C ARG A 59 1.78 -7.93 21.27
N ALA A 60 2.51 -6.83 21.35
CA ALA A 60 3.46 -6.54 22.42
C ALA A 60 2.81 -5.94 23.69
N GLY A 61 1.48 -5.95 23.81
CA GLY A 61 0.75 -5.55 25.02
C GLY A 61 0.20 -4.12 25.01
N ALA A 62 0.20 -3.41 23.87
CA ALA A 62 -0.45 -2.11 23.78
C ALA A 62 -1.99 -2.18 23.86
N GLY A 63 -2.56 -3.39 23.80
CA GLY A 63 -4.00 -3.63 23.84
C GLY A 63 -4.74 -3.13 22.60
N ALA A 64 -6.06 -3.00 22.70
CA ALA A 64 -6.96 -2.68 21.57
C ALA A 64 -6.92 -1.22 21.09
N ARG A 65 -5.98 -0.39 21.61
CA ARG A 65 -5.96 1.06 21.31
C ARG A 65 -5.80 1.41 19.84
N TYR A 66 -5.29 0.49 19.03
CA TYR A 66 -5.05 0.70 17.60
C TYR A 66 -6.02 -0.06 16.70
N ASP A 67 -6.90 -0.90 17.23
CA ASP A 67 -7.75 -1.80 16.45
C ASP A 67 -8.56 -1.05 15.39
N VAL A 68 -9.25 0.02 15.77
CA VAL A 68 -10.04 0.84 14.83
C VAL A 68 -9.17 1.42 13.72
N ALA A 69 -7.95 1.86 14.04
CA ALA A 69 -7.04 2.43 13.05
C ALA A 69 -6.50 1.36 12.10
N ILE A 70 -6.19 0.18 12.62
CA ILE A 70 -5.80 -1.00 11.83
C ILE A 70 -6.93 -1.39 10.87
N ASP A 71 -8.16 -1.57 11.38
CA ASP A 71 -9.32 -2.00 10.59
C ASP A 71 -9.59 -1.03 9.43
N ARG A 72 -9.53 0.28 9.71
CA ARG A 72 -9.72 1.32 8.68
C ARG A 72 -8.60 1.34 7.65
N GLY A 73 -7.35 1.15 8.06
CA GLY A 73 -6.22 1.05 7.15
C GLY A 73 -6.32 -0.17 6.24
N VAL A 74 -6.70 -1.32 6.79
CA VAL A 74 -6.92 -2.56 6.03
C VAL A 74 -8.06 -2.41 5.02
N GLU A 75 -9.19 -1.85 5.46
CA GLU A 75 -10.33 -1.59 4.56
C GLU A 75 -9.90 -0.73 3.37
N TRP A 76 -9.16 0.35 3.64
CA TRP A 76 -8.71 1.26 2.59
C TRP A 76 -7.71 0.58 1.65
N ILE A 77 -6.71 -0.12 2.17
CA ILE A 77 -5.73 -0.86 1.34
C ILE A 77 -6.44 -1.87 0.44
N LYS A 78 -7.36 -2.68 0.98
CA LYS A 78 -8.10 -3.64 0.17
C LYS A 78 -8.95 -2.96 -0.92
N GLY A 79 -9.58 -1.83 -0.58
CA GLY A 79 -10.36 -1.05 -1.52
C GLY A 79 -9.54 -0.44 -2.65
N MET A 80 -8.27 -0.16 -2.39
CA MET A 80 -7.34 0.44 -3.36
C MET A 80 -6.59 -0.58 -4.22
N GLN A 81 -6.92 -1.86 -4.15
CA GLN A 81 -6.31 -2.87 -5.02
C GLN A 81 -6.71 -2.68 -6.48
N SER A 82 -5.74 -2.66 -7.38
CA SER A 82 -5.97 -2.56 -8.82
C SER A 82 -6.53 -3.87 -9.42
N ARG A 83 -7.12 -3.77 -10.62
CA ARG A 83 -7.75 -4.92 -11.30
C ARG A 83 -6.78 -6.06 -11.59
N ASN A 84 -5.50 -5.76 -11.80
CA ASN A 84 -4.47 -6.78 -12.01
C ASN A 84 -3.97 -7.45 -10.72
N GLY A 85 -4.52 -7.07 -9.55
CA GLY A 85 -4.17 -7.64 -8.25
C GLY A 85 -3.04 -6.92 -7.51
N GLY A 86 -2.31 -6.02 -8.15
CA GLY A 86 -1.27 -5.22 -7.51
C GLY A 86 -1.79 -3.95 -6.86
N TRP A 87 -0.91 -3.26 -6.14
CA TRP A 87 -1.15 -1.95 -5.55
C TRP A 87 -0.12 -0.94 -6.05
N ALA A 88 -0.59 0.27 -6.30
CA ALA A 88 0.20 1.45 -6.56
C ALA A 88 0.43 2.25 -5.26
N ALA A 89 1.16 3.35 -5.31
CA ALA A 89 1.41 4.15 -4.10
C ALA A 89 0.19 5.00 -3.70
N PHE A 90 -0.49 5.63 -4.63
CA PHE A 90 -1.52 6.64 -4.36
C PHE A 90 -2.83 6.40 -5.11
N ASP A 91 -2.79 5.69 -6.23
CA ASP A 91 -3.88 5.64 -7.20
C ASP A 91 -4.30 4.19 -7.53
N VAL A 92 -5.36 4.03 -8.30
CA VAL A 92 -5.86 2.73 -8.72
C VAL A 92 -6.00 2.70 -10.23
N ASP A 93 -5.50 1.63 -10.85
CA ASP A 93 -5.61 1.41 -12.31
C ASP A 93 -5.08 2.59 -13.15
N ASN A 94 -4.13 3.37 -12.64
CA ASN A 94 -3.49 4.47 -13.35
C ASN A 94 -2.32 3.95 -14.20
N VAL A 95 -2.66 3.27 -15.30
CA VAL A 95 -1.73 2.52 -16.17
C VAL A 95 -1.66 3.08 -17.60
N LEU A 96 -1.89 4.35 -17.78
CA LEU A 96 -1.86 5.00 -19.11
C LEU A 96 -0.41 5.26 -19.57
N HIS A 97 0.33 4.21 -19.83
CA HIS A 97 1.78 4.22 -20.08
C HIS A 97 2.23 5.19 -21.17
N TYR A 98 1.35 5.55 -22.13
CA TYR A 98 1.68 6.54 -23.16
C TYR A 98 1.98 7.94 -22.59
N LEU A 99 1.48 8.25 -21.39
CA LEU A 99 1.77 9.51 -20.69
C LEU A 99 3.26 9.62 -20.28
N ASN A 100 3.97 8.50 -20.13
CA ASN A 100 5.41 8.51 -19.86
C ASN A 100 6.25 9.13 -20.98
N ASN A 101 5.68 9.25 -22.18
CA ASN A 101 6.33 9.90 -23.32
C ASN A 101 6.22 11.45 -23.29
N ILE A 102 5.49 12.00 -22.32
CA ILE A 102 5.39 13.45 -22.15
C ILE A 102 6.68 13.96 -21.50
N PRO A 103 7.40 14.92 -22.15
CA PRO A 103 8.75 15.30 -21.73
C PRO A 103 8.84 16.06 -20.40
N PHE A 104 7.72 16.38 -19.78
CA PHE A 104 7.65 17.06 -18.48
C PHE A 104 7.44 16.11 -17.30
N ALA A 105 7.23 14.83 -17.57
CA ALA A 105 7.00 13.84 -16.54
C ALA A 105 8.33 13.44 -15.90
N ASP A 106 8.58 13.90 -14.69
CA ASP A 106 9.70 13.45 -13.90
C ASP A 106 9.45 12.00 -13.45
N HIS A 107 10.41 11.11 -13.69
CA HIS A 107 10.36 9.68 -13.33
C HIS A 107 9.08 8.94 -13.72
N GLY A 108 8.39 9.36 -14.77
CA GLY A 108 7.09 8.78 -15.13
C GLY A 108 5.98 9.13 -14.14
N ALA A 109 6.10 10.24 -13.41
CA ALA A 109 5.19 10.64 -12.32
C ALA A 109 3.77 11.03 -12.75
N LEU A 110 3.47 11.06 -14.06
CA LEU A 110 2.10 11.26 -14.56
C LEU A 110 1.22 10.02 -14.40
N ILE A 111 1.81 8.87 -14.12
CA ILE A 111 1.08 7.64 -13.83
C ILE A 111 1.58 7.03 -12.53
N ASP A 112 0.69 6.30 -11.89
CA ASP A 112 0.97 5.53 -10.69
C ASP A 112 0.46 4.08 -10.91
N PRO A 113 1.19 3.28 -11.69
CA PRO A 113 0.83 1.89 -11.91
C PRO A 113 1.14 1.05 -10.66
N PRO A 114 0.44 -0.07 -10.47
CA PRO A 114 0.85 -1.07 -9.49
C PRO A 114 2.31 -1.46 -9.66
N THR A 115 3.02 -1.61 -8.55
CA THR A 115 4.43 -1.98 -8.52
C THR A 115 4.69 -3.10 -7.52
N GLU A 116 5.77 -3.84 -7.73
CA GLU A 116 6.08 -5.03 -6.95
C GLU A 116 6.43 -4.68 -5.51
N ASP A 117 7.14 -3.59 -5.28
CA ASP A 117 7.54 -3.13 -3.94
C ASP A 117 6.34 -2.71 -3.07
N VAL A 118 5.41 -1.90 -3.62
CA VAL A 118 4.18 -1.51 -2.90
C VAL A 118 3.26 -2.71 -2.71
N THR A 119 3.10 -3.55 -3.75
CA THR A 119 2.28 -4.77 -3.67
C THR A 119 2.83 -5.72 -2.60
N ALA A 120 4.14 -5.95 -2.57
CA ALA A 120 4.77 -6.78 -1.55
C ALA A 120 4.51 -6.26 -0.13
N ARG A 121 4.55 -4.94 0.06
CA ARG A 121 4.26 -4.31 1.34
C ARG A 121 2.81 -4.53 1.79
N CYS A 122 1.85 -4.39 0.88
CA CYS A 122 0.44 -4.65 1.18
C CYS A 122 0.20 -6.15 1.48
N VAL A 123 0.80 -7.05 0.70
CA VAL A 123 0.75 -8.50 0.93
C VAL A 123 1.34 -8.86 2.30
N SER A 124 2.52 -8.33 2.64
CA SER A 124 3.16 -8.55 3.95
C SER A 124 2.28 -8.07 5.10
N MET A 125 1.62 -6.92 4.95
CA MET A 125 0.70 -6.40 5.96
C MET A 125 -0.48 -7.33 6.18
N LEU A 126 -1.17 -7.77 5.13
CA LEU A 126 -2.32 -8.67 5.22
C LEU A 126 -1.91 -10.01 5.86
N ALA A 127 -0.79 -10.59 5.43
CA ALA A 127 -0.26 -11.82 5.99
C ALA A 127 0.13 -11.67 7.47
N GLN A 128 0.76 -10.55 7.87
CA GLN A 128 1.06 -10.28 9.28
C GLN A 128 -0.20 -10.23 10.14
N LEU A 129 -1.31 -9.72 9.60
CA LEU A 129 -2.59 -9.67 10.31
C LEU A 129 -3.28 -11.03 10.41
N GLY A 130 -2.75 -12.05 9.76
CA GLY A 130 -3.22 -13.43 9.82
C GLY A 130 -4.09 -13.85 8.63
N GLU A 131 -4.20 -13.03 7.59
CA GLU A 131 -4.88 -13.44 6.37
C GLU A 131 -4.04 -14.45 5.59
N THR A 132 -4.72 -15.35 4.89
CA THR A 132 -4.09 -16.36 4.03
C THR A 132 -4.60 -16.26 2.59
N VAL A 133 -3.94 -16.92 1.65
CA VAL A 133 -4.38 -16.95 0.25
C VAL A 133 -5.72 -17.69 0.06
N ASP A 134 -6.12 -18.51 1.04
CA ASP A 134 -7.33 -19.30 0.98
C ASP A 134 -8.57 -18.54 1.49
N ASP A 135 -8.38 -17.55 2.36
CA ASP A 135 -9.47 -16.79 3.01
C ASP A 135 -9.53 -15.31 2.58
N SER A 136 -8.49 -14.80 1.90
CA SER A 136 -8.41 -13.42 1.46
C SER A 136 -8.19 -13.29 -0.04
N GLU A 137 -9.24 -12.88 -0.75
CA GLU A 137 -9.14 -12.60 -2.19
C GLU A 137 -8.08 -11.53 -2.49
N ALA A 138 -8.00 -10.48 -1.68
CA ALA A 138 -7.02 -9.41 -1.88
C ALA A 138 -5.59 -9.94 -1.76
N LEU A 139 -5.31 -10.76 -0.74
CA LEU A 139 -3.99 -11.37 -0.57
C LEU A 139 -3.67 -12.34 -1.71
N SER A 140 -4.62 -13.21 -2.07
CA SER A 140 -4.45 -14.18 -3.16
C SER A 140 -4.10 -13.49 -4.49
N ARG A 141 -4.82 -12.44 -4.84
CA ARG A 141 -4.57 -11.66 -6.06
C ARG A 141 -3.23 -10.92 -6.01
N GLY A 142 -2.84 -10.37 -4.86
CA GLY A 142 -1.54 -9.72 -4.67
C GLY A 142 -0.38 -10.70 -4.84
N VAL A 143 -0.49 -11.90 -4.29
CA VAL A 143 0.50 -12.97 -4.47
C VAL A 143 0.56 -13.42 -5.94
N ALA A 144 -0.58 -13.52 -6.62
CA ALA A 144 -0.61 -13.84 -8.06
C ALA A 144 0.12 -12.77 -8.87
N TYR A 145 -0.15 -11.48 -8.62
CA TYR A 145 0.54 -10.36 -9.26
C TYR A 145 2.07 -10.46 -9.08
N LEU A 146 2.55 -10.68 -7.85
CA LEU A 146 3.99 -10.82 -7.60
C LEU A 146 4.61 -12.02 -8.33
N ARG A 147 3.89 -13.13 -8.45
CA ARG A 147 4.36 -14.29 -9.23
C ARG A 147 4.45 -14.01 -10.74
N GLU A 148 3.47 -13.27 -11.27
CA GLU A 148 3.42 -12.91 -12.69
C GLU A 148 4.48 -11.87 -13.08
N THR A 149 4.86 -11.00 -12.15
CA THR A 149 5.83 -9.92 -12.40
C THR A 149 7.27 -10.32 -12.06
N GLN A 150 7.50 -11.52 -11.53
CA GLN A 150 8.84 -12.03 -11.27
C GLN A 150 9.66 -12.12 -12.56
N LEU A 151 10.86 -11.55 -12.56
CA LEU A 151 11.75 -11.59 -13.72
C LEU A 151 12.39 -12.96 -13.89
N ALA A 152 12.91 -13.23 -15.09
CA ALA A 152 13.50 -14.54 -15.44
C ALA A 152 14.71 -14.91 -14.57
N ASP A 153 15.39 -13.94 -13.97
CA ASP A 153 16.51 -14.14 -13.04
C ASP A 153 16.04 -14.34 -11.58
N GLY A 154 14.72 -14.33 -11.33
CA GLY A 154 14.11 -14.51 -10.02
C GLY A 154 13.96 -13.21 -9.20
N SER A 155 14.39 -12.07 -9.73
CA SER A 155 14.27 -10.79 -9.04
C SER A 155 12.94 -10.10 -9.29
N TRP A 156 12.66 -9.04 -8.52
CA TRP A 156 11.58 -8.08 -8.73
C TRP A 156 12.09 -6.66 -8.81
N TYR A 157 11.45 -5.87 -9.67
CA TYR A 157 11.76 -4.44 -9.78
C TYR A 157 11.10 -3.66 -8.65
N GLY A 158 11.82 -2.69 -8.08
CA GLY A 158 11.28 -1.73 -7.12
C GLY A 158 11.28 -0.32 -7.71
N ARG A 159 10.10 0.28 -7.80
CA ARG A 159 9.94 1.65 -8.31
C ARG A 159 10.38 2.69 -7.29
N TRP A 160 9.94 2.53 -6.06
CA TRP A 160 10.10 3.53 -5.00
C TRP A 160 11.40 3.34 -4.19
N GLY A 161 11.85 2.10 -4.06
CA GLY A 161 13.19 1.81 -3.56
C GLY A 161 14.08 1.37 -4.71
N LEU A 162 15.27 1.94 -4.85
CA LEU A 162 16.11 1.73 -6.02
C LEU A 162 16.31 0.28 -6.41
N ASN A 163 15.66 -0.09 -7.49
CA ASN A 163 15.85 -1.24 -8.35
C ASN A 163 15.64 -2.61 -7.69
N TYR A 164 16.34 -3.60 -8.19
CA TYR A 164 16.06 -5.03 -8.01
C TYR A 164 16.39 -5.56 -6.61
N ILE A 165 17.39 -5.00 -5.91
CA ILE A 165 17.73 -5.44 -4.55
C ILE A 165 16.58 -5.11 -3.59
N TYR A 166 16.06 -3.89 -3.66
CA TYR A 166 14.95 -3.48 -2.81
C TYR A 166 13.65 -4.20 -3.16
N GLY A 167 13.26 -4.25 -4.45
CA GLY A 167 12.05 -4.93 -4.89
C GLY A 167 12.05 -6.42 -4.52
N THR A 168 13.17 -7.09 -4.75
CA THR A 168 13.33 -8.50 -4.38
C THR A 168 13.28 -8.70 -2.87
N TRP A 169 13.97 -7.87 -2.09
CA TRP A 169 13.90 -7.92 -0.63
C TRP A 169 12.47 -7.70 -0.12
N ALA A 170 11.78 -6.69 -0.62
CA ALA A 170 10.41 -6.38 -0.20
C ALA A 170 9.44 -7.54 -0.49
N THR A 171 9.67 -8.26 -1.60
CA THR A 171 8.82 -9.40 -2.00
C THR A 171 9.10 -10.67 -1.19
N LEU A 172 10.34 -10.88 -0.74
CA LEU A 172 10.74 -12.09 -0.03
C LEU A 172 10.59 -11.98 1.51
N CYS A 173 10.43 -10.79 2.08
CA CYS A 173 10.30 -10.54 3.52
C CYS A 173 8.87 -10.24 3.96
#